data_e834dae619a69d55021d1ee8e92ff7b0
#
_entry.id   e834dae619a69d55021d1ee8e92ff7b0
#
_cell.length_a   1.000
_cell.length_b   1.000
_cell.length_c   1.000
_cell.angle_alpha   90.00
_cell.angle_beta   90.00
_cell.angle_gamma   90.00
#
_symmetry.space_group_name_H-M   'P 1'
#
loop_
_entity.id
_entity.type
_entity.pdbx_description
1 polymer ?
#
loop_
_entity_poly.entity_id
_entity_poly.type
_entity_poly.pdbx_seq_one_letter_code
_entity_poly.pdbx_strand_id
1 'polypeptide(L)'
;MAGLRKFLSSIILIAGLAAAGSSASRAQLLEPGTPSQTPNPLTDSTVKPGKMQLYDLEARFAKDVAERGGAAFASWFADDGVALGNGSAPLIGKVAIVKSANWSPKDYQLTWTPTDAMMGPSGDMGYTWGHFEGHSKDANGNPVVTSGRYMTVWRREPDGSWKVVLDAGANDAPAAGDCCKLPSQ
;
A
#
# COMPACT_ATOMS: atom_id res chain seq x y z
N MET A 1 -16.28 -39.10 45.93
CA MET A 1 -17.72 -38.87 46.04
C MET A 1 -18.10 -38.07 44.81
N ALA A 2 -18.52 -38.71 43.78
CA ALA A 2 -19.87 -39.05 43.35
C ALA A 2 -20.68 -37.80 42.92
N GLY A 3 -21.01 -37.71 41.62
CA GLY A 3 -21.96 -36.75 41.10
C GLY A 3 -22.04 -36.70 39.58
N LEU A 4 -22.25 -37.88 39.00
CA LEU A 4 -22.63 -38.11 37.60
C LEU A 4 -24.08 -37.68 37.38
N ARG A 5 -24.36 -36.76 36.42
CA ARG A 5 -25.72 -36.63 35.88
C ARG A 5 -25.68 -36.61 34.33
N LYS A 6 -26.19 -37.73 33.83
CA LYS A 6 -26.60 -37.96 32.44
C LYS A 6 -27.85 -37.11 32.15
N PHE A 7 -27.94 -36.54 30.96
CA PHE A 7 -29.23 -36.19 30.37
C PHE A 7 -29.34 -36.80 28.97
N LEU A 8 -30.49 -37.44 28.81
CA LEU A 8 -30.89 -38.31 27.72
C LEU A 8 -31.20 -37.54 26.42
N SER A 9 -31.04 -38.34 25.41
CA SER A 9 -31.48 -38.21 24.01
C SER A 9 -32.93 -37.74 23.84
N SER A 10 -33.15 -36.97 22.75
CA SER A 10 -34.39 -37.04 22.00
C SER A 10 -34.07 -36.94 20.51
N ILE A 11 -34.20 -38.09 19.87
CA ILE A 11 -34.17 -38.24 18.40
C ILE A 11 -35.57 -37.87 17.90
N ILE A 12 -35.66 -36.89 17.03
CA ILE A 12 -36.87 -36.68 16.20
C ILE A 12 -36.49 -37.03 14.77
N LEU A 13 -37.03 -38.14 14.32
CA LEU A 13 -36.98 -38.62 12.94
C LEU A 13 -38.09 -37.89 12.15
N ILE A 14 -37.75 -37.08 11.18
CA ILE A 14 -38.70 -36.58 10.18
C ILE A 14 -38.23 -37.10 8.81
N ALA A 15 -38.98 -38.06 8.30
CA ALA A 15 -38.93 -38.48 6.91
C ALA A 15 -39.68 -37.44 6.06
N GLY A 16 -39.07 -37.03 4.95
CA GLY A 16 -39.74 -36.10 4.04
C GLY A 16 -39.04 -35.92 2.71
N LEU A 17 -39.45 -36.72 1.78
CA LEU A 17 -39.64 -36.46 0.33
C LEU A 17 -38.46 -35.97 -0.49
N ALA A 18 -37.89 -36.85 -1.27
CA ALA A 18 -36.98 -36.56 -2.40
C ALA A 18 -37.76 -35.85 -3.53
N ALA A 19 -37.43 -34.59 -3.81
CA ALA A 19 -37.76 -33.93 -5.05
C ALA A 19 -36.49 -33.91 -5.92
N ALA A 20 -36.48 -34.71 -7.00
CA ALA A 20 -35.48 -34.66 -8.04
C ALA A 20 -35.63 -33.38 -8.83
N GLY A 21 -34.84 -32.35 -8.48
CA GLY A 21 -34.68 -31.12 -9.25
C GLY A 21 -33.53 -31.30 -10.21
N SER A 22 -33.84 -31.41 -11.50
CA SER A 22 -32.86 -31.39 -12.60
C SER A 22 -32.09 -30.06 -12.62
N SER A 23 -30.84 -30.10 -12.19
CA SER A 23 -29.92 -28.96 -12.29
C SER A 23 -29.47 -28.82 -13.75
N ALA A 24 -30.14 -27.95 -14.49
CA ALA A 24 -29.63 -27.48 -15.78
C ALA A 24 -28.36 -26.67 -15.51
N SER A 25 -27.19 -27.24 -15.78
CA SER A 25 -25.92 -26.53 -15.83
C SER A 25 -26.00 -25.49 -16.94
N ARG A 26 -26.29 -24.23 -16.58
CA ARG A 26 -26.03 -23.10 -17.45
C ARG A 26 -24.52 -22.94 -17.57
N ALA A 27 -23.98 -23.32 -18.73
CA ALA A 27 -22.65 -22.88 -19.14
C ALA A 27 -22.65 -21.34 -19.15
N GLN A 28 -22.00 -20.73 -18.19
CA GLN A 28 -21.66 -19.30 -18.26
C GLN A 28 -20.63 -19.17 -19.40
N LEU A 29 -21.07 -18.66 -20.53
CA LEU A 29 -20.17 -18.08 -21.52
C LEU A 29 -19.34 -17.04 -20.79
N LEU A 30 -18.01 -17.22 -20.82
CA LEU A 30 -17.05 -16.21 -20.44
C LEU A 30 -17.28 -14.99 -21.32
N GLU A 31 -17.98 -13.99 -20.81
CA GLU A 31 -17.96 -12.65 -21.37
C GLU A 31 -16.51 -12.18 -21.41
N PRO A 32 -16.01 -11.63 -22.53
CA PRO A 32 -14.68 -11.02 -22.55
C PRO A 32 -14.67 -9.94 -21.48
N GLY A 33 -13.84 -10.16 -20.45
CA GLY A 33 -13.75 -9.29 -19.29
C GLY A 33 -13.57 -7.84 -19.73
N THR A 34 -14.52 -7.01 -19.38
CA THR A 34 -14.36 -5.56 -19.43
C THR A 34 -13.04 -5.24 -18.73
N PRO A 35 -12.11 -4.48 -19.33
CA PRO A 35 -10.88 -4.12 -18.66
C PRO A 35 -11.28 -3.47 -17.32
N SER A 36 -10.79 -4.04 -16.23
CA SER A 36 -10.97 -3.50 -14.89
C SER A 36 -10.37 -2.10 -14.90
N GLN A 37 -11.19 -1.09 -15.13
CA GLN A 37 -10.77 0.29 -15.02
C GLN A 37 -10.43 0.50 -13.54
N THR A 38 -9.16 0.68 -13.26
CA THR A 38 -8.72 1.15 -11.95
C THR A 38 -9.50 2.42 -11.67
N PRO A 39 -10.32 2.49 -10.61
CA PRO A 39 -11.12 3.67 -10.34
C PRO A 39 -10.20 4.89 -10.27
N ASN A 40 -10.46 5.90 -11.10
CA ASN A 40 -9.75 7.17 -10.99
C ASN A 40 -10.34 7.92 -9.79
N PRO A 41 -9.59 8.06 -8.69
CA PRO A 41 -10.10 8.68 -7.47
C PRO A 41 -10.55 10.14 -7.68
N LEU A 42 -10.09 10.81 -8.74
CA LEU A 42 -10.49 12.17 -9.05
C LEU A 42 -11.87 12.28 -9.71
N THR A 43 -12.37 11.19 -10.27
CA THR A 43 -13.68 11.14 -10.95
C THR A 43 -14.72 10.29 -10.21
N ASP A 44 -14.30 9.58 -9.16
CA ASP A 44 -15.19 8.75 -8.35
C ASP A 44 -15.91 9.62 -7.30
N SER A 45 -17.19 9.89 -7.52
CA SER A 45 -18.04 10.67 -6.61
C SER A 45 -18.26 10.02 -5.23
N THR A 46 -17.86 8.77 -5.05
CA THR A 46 -17.95 8.07 -3.75
C THR A 46 -16.75 8.36 -2.85
N VAL A 47 -15.69 8.98 -3.36
CA VAL A 47 -14.50 9.30 -2.58
C VAL A 47 -14.79 10.45 -1.61
N LYS A 48 -14.61 10.18 -0.31
CA LYS A 48 -14.84 11.18 0.74
C LYS A 48 -13.87 12.37 0.62
N PRO A 49 -14.28 13.61 0.92
CA PRO A 49 -13.45 14.81 0.80
C PRO A 49 -12.07 14.70 1.49
N GLY A 50 -12.00 14.11 2.70
CA GLY A 50 -10.73 13.92 3.40
C GLY A 50 -9.77 12.98 2.68
N LYS A 51 -10.28 11.96 2.00
CA LYS A 51 -9.47 11.07 1.16
C LYS A 51 -8.90 11.79 -0.06
N MET A 52 -9.69 12.64 -0.70
CA MET A 52 -9.23 13.48 -1.81
C MET A 52 -8.11 14.42 -1.39
N GLN A 53 -8.22 15.00 -0.19
CA GLN A 53 -7.17 15.85 0.35
C GLN A 53 -5.83 15.10 0.50
N LEU A 54 -5.86 13.86 0.99
CA LEU A 54 -4.65 13.05 1.11
C LEU A 54 -4.05 12.70 -0.25
N TYR A 55 -4.87 12.39 -1.26
CA TYR A 55 -4.37 12.18 -2.63
C TYR A 55 -3.75 13.44 -3.24
N ASP A 56 -4.30 14.61 -2.96
CA ASP A 56 -3.72 15.89 -3.39
C ASP A 56 -2.35 16.15 -2.72
N LEU A 57 -2.23 15.82 -1.43
CA LEU A 57 -0.94 15.89 -0.72
C LEU A 57 0.10 14.96 -1.34
N GLU A 58 -0.28 13.72 -1.63
CA GLU A 58 0.59 12.75 -2.31
C GLU A 58 1.04 13.23 -3.69
N ALA A 59 0.12 13.75 -4.49
CA ALA A 59 0.44 14.24 -5.83
C ALA A 59 1.43 15.41 -5.78
N ARG A 60 1.24 16.35 -4.85
CA ARG A 60 2.17 17.47 -4.65
C ARG A 60 3.53 17.01 -4.14
N PHE A 61 3.53 16.06 -3.20
CA PHE A 61 4.76 15.47 -2.66
C PHE A 61 5.53 14.76 -3.77
N ALA A 62 4.88 13.90 -4.56
CA ALA A 62 5.49 13.17 -5.66
C ALA A 62 6.08 14.11 -6.71
N LYS A 63 5.34 15.15 -7.10
CA LYS A 63 5.82 16.17 -8.06
C LYS A 63 7.08 16.85 -7.54
N ASP A 64 7.07 17.29 -6.30
CA ASP A 64 8.16 18.00 -5.67
C ASP A 64 9.44 17.13 -5.58
N VAL A 65 9.28 15.86 -5.24
CA VAL A 65 10.39 14.89 -5.19
C VAL A 65 10.92 14.58 -6.59
N ALA A 66 10.06 14.46 -7.59
CA ALA A 66 10.48 14.26 -8.98
C ALA A 66 11.36 15.43 -9.48
N GLU A 67 11.05 16.66 -9.06
CA GLU A 67 11.76 17.87 -9.48
C GLU A 67 13.07 18.10 -8.69
N ARG A 68 13.07 17.84 -7.38
CA ARG A 68 14.14 18.26 -6.46
C ARG A 68 14.79 17.11 -5.68
N GLY A 69 14.33 15.87 -5.86
CA GLY A 69 14.91 14.68 -5.24
C GLY A 69 14.81 14.65 -3.72
N GLY A 70 15.87 14.15 -3.07
CA GLY A 70 15.90 13.95 -1.63
C GLY A 70 15.68 15.21 -0.80
N ALA A 71 16.12 16.36 -1.27
CA ALA A 71 15.89 17.63 -0.58
C ALA A 71 14.38 17.95 -0.46
N ALA A 72 13.62 17.70 -1.54
CA ALA A 72 12.16 17.82 -1.50
C ALA A 72 11.55 16.77 -0.58
N PHE A 73 11.95 15.52 -0.71
CA PHE A 73 11.47 14.45 0.16
C PHE A 73 11.56 14.84 1.64
N ALA A 74 12.74 15.23 2.10
CA ALA A 74 12.96 15.63 3.48
C ALA A 74 12.16 16.90 3.90
N SER A 75 11.88 17.81 2.99
CA SER A 75 11.18 19.08 3.29
C SER A 75 9.72 18.87 3.71
N TRP A 76 9.11 17.78 3.29
CA TRP A 76 7.73 17.44 3.63
C TRP A 76 7.55 16.88 5.04
N PHE A 77 8.63 16.41 5.69
CA PHE A 77 8.54 15.87 7.04
C PHE A 77 8.35 16.94 8.09
N ALA A 78 7.61 16.59 9.14
CA ALA A 78 7.57 17.32 10.40
C ALA A 78 8.93 17.21 11.11
N ASP A 79 9.19 18.10 12.09
CA ASP A 79 10.45 18.10 12.83
C ASP A 79 10.67 16.82 13.64
N ASP A 80 9.58 16.21 14.12
CA ASP A 80 9.52 14.93 14.84
C ASP A 80 9.25 13.73 13.91
N GLY A 81 9.27 13.93 12.60
CA GLY A 81 8.95 12.89 11.61
C GLY A 81 9.92 11.70 11.65
N VAL A 82 9.44 10.54 11.22
CA VAL A 82 10.21 9.29 11.19
C VAL A 82 10.17 8.71 9.78
N ALA A 83 11.34 8.26 9.29
CA ALA A 83 11.42 7.49 8.05
C ALA A 83 11.97 6.09 8.35
N LEU A 84 11.26 5.07 7.85
CA LEU A 84 11.58 3.65 7.99
C LEU A 84 11.91 3.08 6.61
N GLY A 85 13.14 2.67 6.43
CA GLY A 85 13.61 2.01 5.21
C GLY A 85 13.82 0.51 5.42
N ASN A 86 13.73 -0.24 4.34
CA ASN A 86 13.94 -1.68 4.36
C ASN A 86 15.37 -2.04 4.81
N GLY A 87 15.50 -2.83 5.88
CA GLY A 87 16.79 -3.28 6.41
C GLY A 87 17.67 -2.19 7.03
N SER A 88 17.16 -0.98 7.22
CA SER A 88 17.89 0.17 7.76
C SER A 88 17.39 0.54 9.16
N ALA A 89 18.26 1.19 9.94
CA ALA A 89 17.84 1.78 11.20
C ALA A 89 16.85 2.94 10.94
N PRO A 90 15.87 3.15 11.82
CA PRO A 90 14.95 4.27 11.69
C PRO A 90 15.68 5.63 11.65
N LEU A 91 15.27 6.52 10.75
CA LEU A 91 15.68 7.91 10.75
C LEU A 91 14.66 8.69 11.58
N ILE A 92 15.08 9.16 12.74
CA ILE A 92 14.20 9.85 13.70
C ILE A 92 14.52 11.35 13.68
N GLY A 93 13.50 12.14 13.38
CA GLY A 93 13.55 13.59 13.28
C GLY A 93 14.05 14.07 11.92
N LYS A 94 13.55 15.25 11.54
CA LYS A 94 13.82 15.87 10.24
C LYS A 94 15.32 16.04 9.94
N VAL A 95 16.14 16.33 10.94
CA VAL A 95 17.59 16.51 10.76
C VAL A 95 18.25 15.22 10.25
N ALA A 96 17.88 14.06 10.81
CA ALA A 96 18.40 12.77 10.36
C ALA A 96 17.91 12.44 8.95
N ILE A 97 16.66 12.76 8.64
CA ILE A 97 16.07 12.53 7.33
C ILE A 97 16.75 13.40 6.27
N VAL A 98 16.95 14.70 6.53
CA VAL A 98 17.67 15.61 5.62
C VAL A 98 19.08 15.13 5.32
N LYS A 99 19.79 14.65 6.35
CA LYS A 99 21.15 14.11 6.18
C LYS A 99 21.19 12.87 5.28
N SER A 100 20.17 12.03 5.37
CA SER A 100 20.07 10.79 4.59
C SER A 100 19.51 11.01 3.20
N ALA A 101 18.54 11.89 3.04
CA ALA A 101 17.85 12.18 1.79
C ALA A 101 18.64 13.19 0.93
N ASN A 102 19.82 12.78 0.45
CA ASN A 102 20.76 13.63 -0.27
C ASN A 102 20.90 13.28 -1.76
N TRP A 103 19.96 12.51 -2.32
CA TRP A 103 20.02 12.12 -3.73
C TRP A 103 19.54 13.22 -4.67
N SER A 104 20.16 13.25 -5.86
CA SER A 104 19.70 14.07 -6.99
C SER A 104 18.68 13.29 -7.83
N PRO A 105 17.65 13.93 -8.41
CA PRO A 105 16.74 13.25 -9.32
C PRO A 105 17.41 12.76 -10.62
N LYS A 106 18.64 13.18 -10.91
CA LYS A 106 19.44 12.66 -12.03
C LYS A 106 20.06 11.30 -11.73
N ASP A 107 20.33 11.02 -10.46
CA ASP A 107 21.00 9.79 -10.01
C ASP A 107 20.03 8.75 -9.50
N TYR A 108 18.93 9.20 -8.88
CA TYR A 108 17.87 8.35 -8.34
C TYR A 108 16.50 9.01 -8.51
N GLN A 109 15.63 8.35 -9.22
CA GLN A 109 14.23 8.76 -9.39
C GLN A 109 13.32 7.90 -8.53
N LEU A 110 12.62 8.51 -7.60
CA LEU A 110 11.62 7.87 -6.77
C LEU A 110 10.23 8.29 -7.24
N THR A 111 9.43 7.32 -7.61
CA THR A 111 8.04 7.51 -8.01
C THR A 111 7.13 6.61 -7.17
N TRP A 112 5.91 7.04 -6.94
CA TRP A 112 4.93 6.21 -6.24
C TRP A 112 3.51 6.56 -6.64
N THR A 113 2.63 5.59 -6.42
CA THR A 113 1.20 5.71 -6.71
C THR A 113 0.40 5.23 -5.51
N PRO A 114 -0.44 6.07 -4.91
CA PRO A 114 -1.30 5.65 -3.82
C PRO A 114 -2.36 4.66 -4.31
N THR A 115 -2.50 3.55 -3.58
CA THR A 115 -3.58 2.57 -3.78
C THR A 115 -4.81 2.99 -3.01
N ASP A 116 -4.62 3.44 -1.76
CA ASP A 116 -5.72 3.89 -0.92
C ASP A 116 -5.27 4.92 0.12
N ALA A 117 -6.24 5.60 0.73
CA ALA A 117 -6.04 6.61 1.75
C ALA A 117 -7.17 6.59 2.77
N MET A 118 -6.85 6.91 4.02
CA MET A 118 -7.84 7.06 5.09
C MET A 118 -7.55 8.32 5.89
N MET A 119 -8.56 9.18 6.01
CA MET A 119 -8.54 10.33 6.91
C MET A 119 -9.11 9.92 8.26
N GLY A 120 -8.42 10.29 9.33
CA GLY A 120 -8.90 10.09 10.70
C GLY A 120 -10.17 10.89 10.99
N PRO A 121 -10.93 10.52 12.03
CA PRO A 121 -12.22 11.15 12.35
C PRO A 121 -12.13 12.65 12.64
N SER A 122 -11.03 13.11 13.22
CA SER A 122 -10.76 14.52 13.53
C SER A 122 -10.41 15.37 12.31
N GLY A 123 -10.02 14.73 11.20
CA GLY A 123 -9.65 15.43 9.97
C GLY A 123 -8.29 16.14 10.01
N ASP A 124 -7.45 15.84 11.01
CA ASP A 124 -6.13 16.43 11.24
C ASP A 124 -4.98 15.43 11.07
N MET A 125 -5.29 14.16 10.90
CA MET A 125 -4.35 13.09 10.63
C MET A 125 -4.95 12.07 9.66
N GLY A 126 -4.12 11.50 8.81
CA GLY A 126 -4.52 10.43 7.89
C GLY A 126 -3.32 9.69 7.37
N TYR A 127 -3.58 8.65 6.57
CA TYR A 127 -2.52 7.91 5.91
C TYR A 127 -2.88 7.60 4.46
N THR A 128 -1.84 7.42 3.68
CA THR A 128 -1.88 6.87 2.34
C THR A 128 -1.00 5.63 2.29
N TRP A 129 -1.29 4.72 1.40
CA TRP A 129 -0.41 3.59 1.12
C TRP A 129 -0.51 3.21 -0.35
N GLY A 130 0.54 2.61 -0.87
CA GLY A 130 0.57 2.23 -2.26
C GLY A 130 1.86 1.53 -2.67
N HIS A 131 2.19 1.69 -3.92
CA HIS A 131 3.36 1.10 -4.56
C HIS A 131 4.36 2.19 -4.92
N PHE A 132 5.66 1.89 -4.77
CA PHE A 132 6.74 2.77 -5.20
C PHE A 132 7.70 2.06 -6.14
N GLU A 133 8.39 2.84 -6.96
CA GLU A 133 9.53 2.43 -7.74
C GLU A 133 10.67 3.44 -7.60
N GLY A 134 11.87 2.90 -7.38
CA GLY A 134 13.11 3.67 -7.39
C GLY A 134 13.97 3.26 -8.59
N HIS A 135 14.35 4.21 -9.42
CA HIS A 135 15.16 3.99 -10.61
C HIS A 135 16.54 4.61 -10.43
N SER A 136 17.58 3.82 -10.61
CA SER A 136 18.98 4.21 -10.50
C SER A 136 19.84 3.50 -11.55
N LYS A 137 21.14 3.66 -11.45
CA LYS A 137 22.14 2.89 -12.23
C LYS A 137 23.13 2.23 -11.30
N ASP A 138 23.57 1.03 -11.66
CA ASP A 138 24.68 0.36 -10.98
C ASP A 138 26.05 1.00 -11.33
N ALA A 139 27.12 0.50 -10.74
CA ALA A 139 28.48 0.99 -11.00
C ALA A 139 28.94 0.83 -12.47
N ASN A 140 28.28 -0.03 -13.24
CA ASN A 140 28.56 -0.26 -14.66
C ASN A 140 27.65 0.58 -15.57
N GLY A 141 26.73 1.38 -15.01
CA GLY A 141 25.77 2.19 -15.73
C GLY A 141 24.50 1.47 -16.15
N ASN A 142 24.30 0.20 -15.76
CA ASN A 142 23.08 -0.54 -16.05
C ASN A 142 21.92 -0.03 -15.21
N PRO A 143 20.68 0.00 -15.77
CA PRO A 143 19.50 0.40 -15.02
C PRO A 143 19.21 -0.59 -13.88
N VAL A 144 18.94 -0.03 -12.71
CA VAL A 144 18.48 -0.78 -11.52
C VAL A 144 17.11 -0.22 -11.11
N VAL A 145 16.14 -1.11 -10.95
CA VAL A 145 14.80 -0.78 -10.46
C VAL A 145 14.58 -1.48 -9.13
N THR A 146 14.21 -0.72 -8.13
CA THR A 146 13.73 -1.23 -6.84
C THR A 146 12.27 -0.91 -6.72
N SER A 147 11.43 -1.90 -6.41
CA SER A 147 10.00 -1.70 -6.20
C SER A 147 9.56 -2.16 -4.82
N GLY A 148 8.42 -1.69 -4.39
CA GLY A 148 7.89 -2.06 -3.10
C GLY A 148 6.59 -1.36 -2.74
N ARG A 149 6.22 -1.50 -1.49
CA ARG A 149 5.04 -0.84 -0.91
C ARG A 149 5.45 0.21 0.07
N TYR A 150 4.66 1.27 0.14
CA TYR A 150 4.89 2.35 1.08
C TYR A 150 3.63 2.66 1.89
N MET A 151 3.84 3.32 3.02
CA MET A 151 2.81 3.98 3.80
C MET A 151 3.35 5.32 4.28
N THR A 152 2.57 6.38 4.03
CA THR A 152 2.86 7.73 4.53
C THR A 152 1.75 8.15 5.49
N VAL A 153 2.12 8.58 6.70
CA VAL A 153 1.19 9.17 7.68
C VAL A 153 1.35 10.67 7.66
N TRP A 154 0.24 11.34 7.42
CA TRP A 154 0.09 12.78 7.32
C TRP A 154 -0.50 13.36 8.59
N ARG A 155 0.03 14.48 9.06
CA ARG A 155 -0.51 15.27 10.17
C ARG A 155 -0.65 16.72 9.76
N ARG A 156 -1.77 17.31 10.15
CA ARG A 156 -1.98 18.75 10.02
C ARG A 156 -1.33 19.46 11.19
N GLU A 157 -0.42 20.37 10.90
CA GLU A 157 0.25 21.18 11.90
C GLU A 157 -0.63 22.34 12.38
N PRO A 158 -0.29 22.99 13.52
CA PRO A 158 -1.08 24.11 14.06
C PRO A 158 -1.22 25.30 13.12
N ASP A 159 -0.25 25.50 12.20
CA ASP A 159 -0.30 26.54 11.17
C ASP A 159 -1.19 26.16 9.97
N GLY A 160 -1.79 25.00 10.01
CA GLY A 160 -2.65 24.46 8.94
C GLY A 160 -1.92 23.72 7.82
N SER A 161 -0.60 23.71 7.82
CA SER A 161 0.18 22.93 6.85
C SER A 161 0.10 21.44 7.15
N TRP A 162 0.26 20.60 6.11
CA TRP A 162 0.31 19.16 6.25
C TRP A 162 1.75 18.67 6.15
N LYS A 163 2.15 17.79 7.05
CA LYS A 163 3.48 17.22 7.13
C LYS A 163 3.44 15.70 7.23
N VAL A 164 4.48 15.07 6.72
CA VAL A 164 4.74 13.64 6.91
C VAL A 164 5.29 13.43 8.32
N VAL A 165 4.61 12.63 9.14
CA VAL A 165 5.08 12.26 10.48
C VAL A 165 5.66 10.86 10.51
N LEU A 166 5.28 10.01 9.58
CA LEU A 166 5.91 8.71 9.36
C LEU A 166 5.83 8.38 7.87
N ASP A 167 6.95 7.93 7.33
CA ASP A 167 7.03 7.30 6.02
C ASP A 167 7.72 5.95 6.16
N ALA A 168 7.14 4.92 5.61
CA ALA A 168 7.64 3.55 5.71
C ALA A 168 7.64 2.88 4.33
N GLY A 169 8.78 2.35 3.93
CA GLY A 169 8.94 1.59 2.71
C GLY A 169 9.38 0.15 2.98
N ALA A 170 8.80 -0.80 2.26
CA ALA A 170 9.22 -2.19 2.25
C ALA A 170 9.39 -2.67 0.80
N ASN A 171 10.59 -3.10 0.45
CA ASN A 171 10.86 -3.61 -0.89
C ASN A 171 10.08 -4.89 -1.15
N ASP A 172 9.67 -5.09 -2.39
CA ASP A 172 9.15 -6.38 -2.83
C ASP A 172 10.25 -7.44 -2.71
N ALA A 173 9.84 -8.68 -2.45
CA ALA A 173 10.78 -9.78 -2.48
C ALA A 173 11.45 -9.84 -3.87
N PRO A 174 12.75 -10.19 -3.95
CA PRO A 174 13.38 -10.45 -5.24
C PRO A 174 12.51 -11.43 -6.03
N ALA A 175 12.34 -11.18 -7.33
CA ALA A 175 11.67 -12.14 -8.20
C ALA A 175 12.30 -13.51 -7.92
N ALA A 176 11.45 -14.52 -7.67
CA ALA A 176 11.94 -15.88 -7.44
C ALA A 176 12.83 -16.22 -8.65
N GLY A 177 14.12 -16.31 -8.40
CA GLY A 177 15.06 -16.74 -9.44
C GLY A 177 14.57 -18.06 -10.02
N ASP A 178 15.01 -18.40 -11.22
CA ASP A 178 14.69 -19.64 -11.96
C ASP A 178 15.10 -20.93 -11.22
N CYS A 179 14.76 -21.03 -9.92
CA CYS A 179 15.03 -22.22 -9.10
C CYS A 179 14.33 -23.48 -9.61
N CYS A 180 13.47 -23.33 -10.64
CA CYS A 180 12.72 -24.42 -11.25
C CYS A 180 13.19 -24.77 -12.68
N LYS A 181 14.31 -24.22 -13.17
CA LYS A 181 14.94 -24.75 -14.39
C LYS A 181 15.61 -26.07 -14.06
N LEU A 182 14.94 -27.17 -14.44
CA LEU A 182 15.58 -28.47 -14.49
C LEU A 182 16.81 -28.37 -15.42
N PRO A 183 17.97 -28.96 -15.04
CA PRO A 183 19.10 -29.04 -15.97
C PRO A 183 18.64 -29.72 -17.26
N SER A 184 18.88 -29.07 -18.38
CA SER A 184 18.68 -29.70 -19.70
C SER A 184 19.52 -30.96 -19.78
N GLN A 185 18.88 -32.11 -19.99
CA GLN A 185 19.55 -33.39 -20.21
C GLN A 185 20.29 -33.38 -21.55
#